data_5365781351089406c89235a5c9d93d6c
#
_entry.id   5365781351089406c89235a5c9d93d6c
#
_cell.length_a   1.000
_cell.length_b   1.000
_cell.length_c   1.000
_cell.angle_alpha   90.00
_cell.angle_beta   90.00
_cell.angle_gamma   90.00
#
_symmetry.space_group_name_H-M   'P 1'
#
loop_
_entity.id
_entity.type
_entity.pdbx_description
1 polymer ?
#
loop_
_entity_poly.entity_id
_entity_poly.type
_entity_poly.pdbx_seq_one_letter_code
_entity_poly.pdbx_strand_id
1 'polypeptide(L)'
;MNLHPLALRYCLPRVRNRGHGLGNEMIPWARAFLASQVLDAKLLAPAFGMNRRGYWRHFGAAPDDWIFNRAIEKLYPLVEFTEADWLEHGGGDVVAALRGFAEARGLHRRSVYALVTDDLWGGYHHIQAAREFVRSTLYRSRFAARNLQVLASRIDPARILVAMHVRLGDFAPAGQLADYRQSASVSLPMQWYRGIAESLQRAWGDGWQLLLVSDGEQAQLQPLIDAFPCVITGDLADGDCSDALALAGADLLVCSVSSYSVMAAFLSDAPYLWFAPALHRDPQGYYSAAADAPEAHPSDATRRAVDYYHRERTRHPGQLGRGVAIDADGVVPPAIIDTVAQRHRARRWELDLVRGGVAPMT
;
A
#
# COMPACT_ATOMS: atom_id res chain seq x y z
N MET A 1 -7.61 -26.14 20.46
CA MET A 1 -8.74 -25.33 19.98
C MET A 1 -9.06 -24.32 21.07
N ASN A 2 -8.46 -23.12 21.00
CA ASN A 2 -8.81 -22.06 21.93
C ASN A 2 -10.16 -21.49 21.47
N LEU A 3 -11.22 -21.90 22.19
CA LEU A 3 -12.54 -21.30 22.02
C LEU A 3 -12.47 -19.84 22.48
N HIS A 4 -12.16 -18.93 21.56
CA HIS A 4 -12.36 -17.52 21.83
C HIS A 4 -13.84 -17.29 22.14
N PRO A 5 -14.19 -16.55 23.19
CA PRO A 5 -15.59 -16.23 23.45
C PRO A 5 -16.18 -15.56 22.21
N LEU A 6 -17.33 -16.04 21.76
CA LEU A 6 -18.04 -15.46 20.62
C LEU A 6 -18.32 -14.00 20.93
N ALA A 7 -17.73 -13.10 20.18
CA ALA A 7 -18.11 -11.71 20.21
C ALA A 7 -19.51 -11.55 19.57
N LEU A 8 -20.24 -10.56 19.99
CA LEU A 8 -21.56 -10.27 19.42
C LEU A 8 -21.44 -9.41 18.15
N ARG A 9 -20.35 -8.67 18.00
CA ARG A 9 -20.09 -7.77 16.89
C ARG A 9 -18.75 -8.08 16.26
N TYR A 10 -18.72 -8.11 14.94
CA TYR A 10 -17.49 -8.36 14.17
C TYR A 10 -17.30 -7.31 13.08
N CYS A 11 -16.04 -7.04 12.74
CA CYS A 11 -15.67 -6.35 11.50
C CYS A 11 -14.86 -7.30 10.63
N LEU A 12 -15.33 -7.53 9.42
CA LEU A 12 -14.82 -8.53 8.49
C LEU A 12 -14.27 -7.86 7.23
N PRO A 13 -12.95 -7.94 6.97
CA PRO A 13 -12.41 -7.59 5.67
C PRO A 13 -12.76 -8.67 4.65
N ARG A 14 -13.41 -8.29 3.56
CA ARG A 14 -13.73 -9.20 2.45
C ARG A 14 -12.88 -8.86 1.25
N VAL A 15 -12.16 -9.83 0.76
CA VAL A 15 -11.42 -9.74 -0.51
C VAL A 15 -12.14 -10.59 -1.54
N ARG A 16 -12.72 -9.93 -2.55
CA ARG A 16 -13.53 -10.61 -3.58
C ARG A 16 -12.68 -11.37 -4.60
N ASN A 17 -11.46 -10.91 -4.86
CA ASN A 17 -10.59 -11.50 -5.87
C ASN A 17 -9.44 -12.29 -5.22
N ARG A 18 -9.41 -13.61 -5.47
CA ARG A 18 -8.41 -14.53 -4.90
C ARG A 18 -6.96 -14.36 -5.40
N GLY A 19 -6.70 -13.39 -6.24
CA GLY A 19 -5.38 -13.12 -6.83
C GLY A 19 -4.82 -11.73 -6.51
N HIS A 20 -5.48 -10.96 -5.66
CA HIS A 20 -5.01 -9.62 -5.32
C HIS A 20 -3.62 -9.65 -4.67
N GLY A 21 -2.78 -8.65 -4.99
CA GLY A 21 -1.51 -8.41 -4.32
C GLY A 21 -1.71 -7.89 -2.90
N LEU A 22 -0.67 -8.02 -2.06
CA LEU A 22 -0.71 -7.64 -0.64
C LEU A 22 -1.17 -6.20 -0.44
N GLY A 23 -0.73 -5.27 -1.28
CA GLY A 23 -1.16 -3.87 -1.23
C GLY A 23 -2.68 -3.70 -1.36
N ASN A 24 -3.34 -4.52 -2.16
CA ASN A 24 -4.80 -4.50 -2.30
C ASN A 24 -5.50 -5.17 -1.11
N GLU A 25 -4.96 -6.30 -0.62
CA GLU A 25 -5.52 -7.03 0.51
C GLU A 25 -5.54 -6.20 1.81
N MET A 26 -4.56 -5.32 1.98
CA MET A 26 -4.44 -4.50 3.19
C MET A 26 -5.48 -3.39 3.27
N ILE A 27 -6.05 -2.90 2.15
CA ILE A 27 -7.01 -1.81 2.15
C ILE A 27 -8.32 -2.18 2.89
N PRO A 28 -9.05 -3.25 2.53
CA PRO A 28 -10.24 -3.65 3.26
C PRO A 28 -9.93 -4.07 4.70
N TRP A 29 -8.76 -4.63 4.96
CA TRP A 29 -8.35 -5.00 6.32
C TRP A 29 -8.14 -3.78 7.21
N ALA A 30 -7.45 -2.76 6.70
CA ALA A 30 -7.29 -1.49 7.40
C ALA A 30 -8.64 -0.80 7.67
N ARG A 31 -9.57 -0.82 6.70
CA ARG A 31 -10.94 -0.29 6.91
C ARG A 31 -11.71 -1.09 7.97
N ALA A 32 -11.63 -2.42 7.94
CA ALA A 32 -12.24 -3.26 8.97
C ALA A 32 -11.66 -2.99 10.36
N PHE A 33 -10.34 -2.72 10.44
CA PHE A 33 -9.71 -2.29 11.69
C PHE A 33 -10.30 -0.95 12.17
N LEU A 34 -10.39 0.06 11.34
CA LEU A 34 -10.99 1.35 11.72
C LEU A 34 -12.44 1.19 12.14
N ALA A 35 -13.21 0.38 11.42
CA ALA A 35 -14.58 0.06 11.78
C ALA A 35 -14.66 -0.64 13.15
N SER A 36 -13.75 -1.55 13.45
CA SER A 36 -13.71 -2.25 14.73
C SER A 36 -13.48 -1.30 15.91
N GLN A 37 -12.64 -0.27 15.71
CA GLN A 37 -12.41 0.78 16.72
C GLN A 37 -13.63 1.70 16.92
N VAL A 38 -14.30 2.06 15.82
CA VAL A 38 -15.50 2.94 15.88
C VAL A 38 -16.68 2.22 16.54
N LEU A 39 -16.84 0.92 16.29
CA LEU A 39 -18.02 0.13 16.68
C LEU A 39 -17.82 -0.68 17.94
N ASP A 40 -16.63 -0.65 18.54
CA ASP A 40 -16.25 -1.57 19.63
C ASP A 40 -16.59 -3.02 19.25
N ALA A 41 -16.05 -3.46 18.13
CA ALA A 41 -16.33 -4.76 17.53
C ALA A 41 -15.03 -5.56 17.35
N LYS A 42 -15.13 -6.88 17.31
CA LYS A 42 -13.96 -7.74 17.11
C LYS A 42 -13.53 -7.73 15.64
N LEU A 43 -12.30 -7.34 15.39
CA LEU A 43 -11.70 -7.44 14.05
C LEU A 43 -11.40 -8.90 13.72
N LEU A 44 -11.80 -9.31 12.51
CA LEU A 44 -11.41 -10.59 11.92
C LEU A 44 -10.23 -10.40 10.97
N ALA A 45 -9.34 -11.37 10.90
CA ALA A 45 -8.29 -11.41 9.90
C ALA A 45 -8.87 -11.77 8.52
N PRO A 46 -8.28 -11.28 7.41
CA PRO A 46 -8.68 -11.71 6.08
C PRO A 46 -8.46 -13.21 5.87
N ALA A 47 -9.32 -13.82 5.07
CA ALA A 47 -9.22 -15.23 4.74
C ALA A 47 -8.15 -15.47 3.65
N PHE A 48 -6.88 -15.34 3.97
CA PHE A 48 -5.77 -15.51 3.02
C PHE A 48 -5.60 -16.95 2.47
N GLY A 49 -6.18 -17.95 3.10
CA GLY A 49 -5.99 -19.36 2.74
C GLY A 49 -6.39 -19.72 1.31
N MET A 50 -7.21 -18.90 0.66
CA MET A 50 -7.63 -19.09 -0.73
C MET A 50 -6.91 -18.15 -1.71
N ASN A 51 -6.02 -17.27 -1.23
CA ASN A 51 -5.23 -16.40 -2.07
C ASN A 51 -4.08 -17.19 -2.70
N ARG A 52 -3.97 -17.16 -4.04
CA ARG A 52 -2.94 -17.88 -4.80
C ARG A 52 -1.52 -17.41 -4.49
N ARG A 53 -1.34 -16.20 -3.96
CA ARG A 53 -0.04 -15.63 -3.57
C ARG A 53 0.47 -16.15 -2.23
N GLY A 54 -0.35 -16.91 -1.49
CA GLY A 54 0.08 -17.61 -0.28
C GLY A 54 0.34 -16.73 0.94
N TYR A 55 -0.30 -15.57 1.07
CA TYR A 55 -0.10 -14.65 2.20
C TYR A 55 -0.42 -15.23 3.56
N TRP A 56 -1.18 -16.34 3.63
CA TRP A 56 -1.36 -17.10 4.86
C TRP A 56 -0.04 -17.52 5.52
N ARG A 57 1.03 -17.68 4.74
CA ARG A 57 2.37 -18.00 5.25
C ARG A 57 2.94 -16.90 6.14
N HIS A 58 2.60 -15.65 5.87
CA HIS A 58 3.06 -14.50 6.64
C HIS A 58 2.35 -14.39 7.98
N PHE A 59 1.03 -14.59 8.00
CA PHE A 59 0.18 -14.23 9.13
C PHE A 59 -0.34 -15.42 9.92
N GLY A 60 0.06 -16.64 9.55
CA GLY A 60 -0.36 -17.86 10.23
C GLY A 60 -1.87 -18.11 10.17
N ALA A 61 -2.59 -17.42 9.29
CA ALA A 61 -4.00 -17.66 9.06
C ALA A 61 -4.19 -19.06 8.52
N ALA A 62 -4.55 -19.93 9.42
CA ALA A 62 -4.85 -21.32 9.09
C ALA A 62 -6.16 -21.40 8.30
N PRO A 63 -6.43 -22.53 7.64
CA PRO A 63 -7.76 -22.85 7.12
C PRO A 63 -8.89 -22.57 8.11
N ASP A 64 -8.62 -22.62 9.39
CA ASP A 64 -9.56 -22.34 10.49
C ASP A 64 -10.11 -20.91 10.46
N ASP A 65 -9.29 -19.91 10.15
CA ASP A 65 -9.76 -18.53 10.06
C ASP A 65 -10.74 -18.36 8.88
N TRP A 66 -10.52 -19.05 7.77
CA TRP A 66 -11.44 -19.04 6.66
C TRP A 66 -12.79 -19.68 7.01
N ILE A 67 -12.75 -20.82 7.71
CA ILE A 67 -13.96 -21.52 8.18
C ILE A 67 -14.71 -20.62 9.17
N PHE A 68 -14.00 -19.99 10.10
CA PHE A 68 -14.58 -19.09 11.07
C PHE A 68 -15.22 -17.86 10.39
N ASN A 69 -14.53 -17.21 9.48
CA ASN A 69 -15.06 -16.08 8.74
C ASN A 69 -16.32 -16.47 7.96
N ARG A 70 -16.34 -17.64 7.33
CA ARG A 70 -17.51 -18.18 6.64
C ARG A 70 -18.68 -18.50 7.58
N ALA A 71 -18.38 -18.98 8.78
CA ALA A 71 -19.40 -19.19 9.79
C ALA A 71 -20.03 -17.86 10.23
N ILE A 72 -19.21 -16.83 10.49
CA ILE A 72 -19.71 -15.49 10.82
C ILE A 72 -20.53 -14.90 9.68
N GLU A 73 -20.09 -14.99 8.43
CA GLU A 73 -20.85 -14.52 7.24
C GLU A 73 -22.23 -15.21 7.12
N LYS A 74 -22.35 -16.46 7.56
CA LYS A 74 -23.61 -17.20 7.46
C LYS A 74 -24.53 -17.04 8.66
N LEU A 75 -23.97 -16.84 9.84
CA LEU A 75 -24.71 -16.87 11.11
C LEU A 75 -25.08 -15.48 11.62
N TYR A 76 -24.39 -14.44 11.17
CA TYR A 76 -24.60 -13.07 11.64
C TYR A 76 -25.33 -12.22 10.59
N PRO A 77 -26.22 -11.32 11.02
CA PRO A 77 -26.73 -10.27 10.13
C PRO A 77 -25.57 -9.45 9.57
N LEU A 78 -25.44 -9.42 8.24
CA LEU A 78 -24.38 -8.67 7.58
C LEU A 78 -24.80 -7.21 7.39
N VAL A 79 -23.87 -6.33 7.63
CA VAL A 79 -23.98 -4.89 7.33
C VAL A 79 -22.78 -4.54 6.46
N GLU A 80 -23.02 -4.14 5.23
CA GLU A 80 -21.94 -3.73 4.31
C GLU A 80 -21.70 -2.22 4.43
N PHE A 81 -20.45 -1.82 4.52
CA PHE A 81 -20.01 -0.44 4.42
C PHE A 81 -19.31 -0.28 3.08
N THR A 82 -19.97 0.38 2.15
CA THR A 82 -19.58 0.49 0.74
C THR A 82 -19.01 1.87 0.41
N GLU A 83 -18.46 2.02 -0.80
CA GLU A 83 -18.05 3.33 -1.33
C GLU A 83 -19.20 4.33 -1.35
N ALA A 84 -20.43 3.87 -1.69
CA ALA A 84 -21.61 4.73 -1.70
C ALA A 84 -21.94 5.24 -0.29
N ASP A 85 -21.86 4.37 0.73
CA ASP A 85 -22.08 4.79 2.12
C ASP A 85 -21.01 5.79 2.57
N TRP A 86 -19.74 5.56 2.21
CA TRP A 86 -18.66 6.48 2.52
C TRP A 86 -18.87 7.86 1.90
N LEU A 87 -19.26 7.93 0.63
CA LEU A 87 -19.54 9.20 -0.07
C LEU A 87 -20.78 9.91 0.48
N GLU A 88 -21.83 9.15 0.85
CA GLU A 88 -23.04 9.68 1.48
C GLU A 88 -22.74 10.37 2.81
N HIS A 89 -21.77 9.85 3.56
CA HIS A 89 -21.31 10.42 4.83
C HIS A 89 -20.11 11.37 4.68
N GLY A 90 -19.97 12.04 3.54
CA GLY A 90 -19.10 13.17 3.29
C GLY A 90 -17.79 12.84 2.57
N GLY A 91 -17.51 11.57 2.28
CA GLY A 91 -16.22 11.18 1.71
C GLY A 91 -15.05 11.53 2.67
N GLY A 92 -13.84 11.62 2.22
CA GLY A 92 -12.73 12.03 3.09
C GLY A 92 -12.33 10.97 4.13
N ASP A 93 -12.19 11.37 5.39
CA ASP A 93 -11.77 10.44 6.46
C ASP A 93 -12.78 9.32 6.70
N VAL A 94 -12.31 8.09 6.51
CA VAL A 94 -13.14 6.88 6.70
C VAL A 94 -13.68 6.77 8.14
N VAL A 95 -12.94 7.22 9.15
CA VAL A 95 -13.39 7.18 10.55
C VAL A 95 -14.62 8.06 10.76
N ALA A 96 -14.59 9.28 10.20
CA ALA A 96 -15.74 10.20 10.29
C ALA A 96 -16.96 9.62 9.55
N ALA A 97 -16.77 9.09 8.35
CA ALA A 97 -17.82 8.45 7.58
C ALA A 97 -18.41 7.21 8.27
N LEU A 98 -17.55 6.36 8.87
CA LEU A 98 -18.00 5.19 9.66
C LEU A 98 -18.86 5.59 10.87
N ARG A 99 -18.53 6.68 11.54
CA ARG A 99 -19.36 7.21 12.67
C ARG A 99 -20.74 7.63 12.19
N GLY A 100 -20.79 8.43 11.12
CA GLY A 100 -22.07 8.86 10.52
C GLY A 100 -22.91 7.66 10.04
N PHE A 101 -22.27 6.71 9.35
CA PHE A 101 -22.92 5.48 8.92
C PHE A 101 -23.45 4.66 10.09
N ALA A 102 -22.65 4.47 11.14
CA ALA A 102 -23.05 3.71 12.32
C ALA A 102 -24.25 4.34 13.04
N GLU A 103 -24.27 5.67 13.11
CA GLU A 103 -25.38 6.42 13.67
C GLU A 103 -26.65 6.27 12.82
N ALA A 104 -26.56 6.55 11.51
CA ALA A 104 -27.68 6.45 10.56
C ALA A 104 -28.29 5.03 10.53
N ARG A 105 -27.47 4.00 10.65
CA ARG A 105 -27.91 2.59 10.68
C ARG A 105 -28.27 2.09 12.08
N GLY A 106 -28.10 2.91 13.13
CA GLY A 106 -28.37 2.54 14.52
C GLY A 106 -27.55 1.37 15.02
N LEU A 107 -26.29 1.20 14.54
CA LEU A 107 -25.46 0.04 14.83
C LEU A 107 -25.09 -0.06 16.31
N HIS A 108 -24.95 1.06 17.00
CA HIS A 108 -24.67 1.06 18.44
C HIS A 108 -25.77 0.42 19.29
N ARG A 109 -27.01 0.37 18.75
CA ARG A 109 -28.17 -0.24 19.43
C ARG A 109 -28.34 -1.73 19.07
N ARG A 110 -27.60 -2.23 18.09
CA ARG A 110 -27.67 -3.64 17.69
C ARG A 110 -26.71 -4.48 18.49
N SER A 111 -27.18 -5.58 19.05
CA SER A 111 -26.35 -6.48 19.84
C SER A 111 -25.52 -7.42 19.00
N VAL A 112 -26.04 -7.87 17.83
CA VAL A 112 -25.41 -8.92 17.01
C VAL A 112 -25.38 -8.49 15.56
N TYR A 113 -24.17 -8.40 14.97
CA TYR A 113 -23.96 -8.18 13.54
C TYR A 113 -22.49 -8.41 13.13
N ALA A 114 -22.25 -8.55 11.83
CA ALA A 114 -20.92 -8.46 11.23
C ALA A 114 -20.90 -7.33 10.18
N LEU A 115 -20.08 -6.31 10.42
CA LEU A 115 -19.82 -5.26 9.44
C LEU A 115 -18.76 -5.75 8.46
N VAL A 116 -19.07 -5.65 7.17
CA VAL A 116 -18.18 -6.05 6.08
C VAL A 116 -17.63 -4.83 5.38
N THR A 117 -16.31 -4.80 5.21
CA THR A 117 -15.62 -3.84 4.35
C THR A 117 -14.99 -4.60 3.19
N ASP A 118 -15.25 -4.16 1.98
CA ASP A 118 -14.70 -4.80 0.80
C ASP A 118 -14.21 -3.80 -0.24
N ASP A 119 -13.63 -4.34 -1.34
CA ASP A 119 -13.15 -3.57 -2.48
C ASP A 119 -12.00 -2.59 -2.16
N LEU A 120 -11.58 -1.82 -3.17
CA LEU A 120 -10.36 -1.01 -3.14
C LEU A 120 -10.65 0.51 -3.14
N TRP A 121 -11.93 0.90 -3.04
CA TRP A 121 -12.31 2.31 -3.07
C TRP A 121 -11.58 3.15 -2.01
N GLY A 122 -11.28 4.39 -2.34
CA GLY A 122 -10.54 5.31 -1.48
C GLY A 122 -9.07 4.97 -1.27
N GLY A 123 -8.62 3.77 -1.65
CA GLY A 123 -7.22 3.33 -1.50
C GLY A 123 -6.66 3.58 -0.10
N TYR A 124 -5.37 3.91 -0.03
CA TYR A 124 -4.67 4.25 1.23
C TYR A 124 -4.92 5.67 1.72
N HIS A 125 -5.49 6.50 0.88
CA HIS A 125 -5.62 7.91 1.11
C HIS A 125 -6.52 8.24 2.30
N HIS A 126 -7.64 7.56 2.43
CA HIS A 126 -8.65 7.86 3.44
C HIS A 126 -8.54 7.01 4.72
N ILE A 127 -7.53 6.14 4.79
CA ILE A 127 -7.30 5.24 5.92
C ILE A 127 -6.04 5.61 6.71
N GLN A 128 -5.64 6.89 6.73
CA GLN A 128 -4.41 7.35 7.41
C GLN A 128 -4.37 6.94 8.88
N ALA A 129 -5.50 6.93 9.56
CA ALA A 129 -5.60 6.48 10.95
C ALA A 129 -5.26 4.99 11.16
N ALA A 130 -5.24 4.17 10.10
CA ALA A 130 -4.83 2.77 10.16
C ALA A 130 -3.34 2.54 9.81
N ARG A 131 -2.56 3.59 9.59
CA ARG A 131 -1.16 3.47 9.15
C ARG A 131 -0.34 2.59 10.10
N GLU A 132 -0.45 2.80 11.39
CA GLU A 132 0.29 2.02 12.39
C GLU A 132 -0.21 0.58 12.49
N PHE A 133 -1.50 0.37 12.33
CA PHE A 133 -2.07 -0.97 12.23
C PHE A 133 -1.48 -1.75 11.04
N VAL A 134 -1.41 -1.14 9.85
CA VAL A 134 -0.83 -1.77 8.66
C VAL A 134 0.65 -2.06 8.89
N ARG A 135 1.41 -1.10 9.40
CA ARG A 135 2.83 -1.26 9.72
C ARG A 135 3.06 -2.41 10.69
N SER A 136 2.39 -2.40 11.83
CA SER A 136 2.53 -3.44 12.85
C SER A 136 2.08 -4.81 12.35
N THR A 137 1.10 -4.85 11.46
CA THR A 137 0.66 -6.10 10.83
C THR A 137 1.74 -6.69 9.93
N LEU A 138 2.40 -5.88 9.10
CA LEU A 138 3.51 -6.34 8.27
C LEU A 138 4.70 -6.83 9.11
N TYR A 139 5.03 -6.13 10.21
CA TYR A 139 6.08 -6.57 11.15
C TYR A 139 5.77 -7.90 11.83
N ARG A 140 4.49 -8.25 12.03
CA ARG A 140 4.08 -9.54 12.58
C ARG A 140 4.26 -10.72 11.62
N SER A 141 4.59 -10.48 10.37
CA SER A 141 4.99 -11.56 9.47
C SER A 141 6.19 -12.32 10.05
N ARG A 142 6.06 -13.64 10.13
CA ARG A 142 7.13 -14.51 10.65
C ARG A 142 8.46 -14.41 9.91
N PHE A 143 8.47 -13.85 8.72
CA PHE A 143 9.68 -13.66 7.90
C PHE A 143 10.25 -12.24 8.02
N ALA A 144 9.44 -11.25 8.38
CA ALA A 144 9.81 -9.84 8.29
C ALA A 144 11.05 -9.50 9.12
N ALA A 145 11.07 -9.89 10.40
CA ALA A 145 12.19 -9.56 11.28
C ALA A 145 13.53 -10.10 10.76
N ARG A 146 13.57 -11.36 10.35
CA ARG A 146 14.77 -11.99 9.79
C ARG A 146 15.23 -11.29 8.50
N ASN A 147 14.32 -11.09 7.58
CA ASN A 147 14.63 -10.47 6.29
C ASN A 147 15.15 -9.03 6.47
N LEU A 148 14.50 -8.25 7.34
CA LEU A 148 14.93 -6.88 7.65
C LEU A 148 16.31 -6.85 8.32
N GLN A 149 16.65 -7.81 9.19
CA GLN A 149 18.00 -7.94 9.74
C GLN A 149 19.05 -8.21 8.65
N VAL A 150 18.75 -9.09 7.69
CA VAL A 150 19.64 -9.36 6.56
C VAL A 150 19.79 -8.10 5.70
N LEU A 151 18.71 -7.39 5.38
CA LEU A 151 18.79 -6.14 4.62
C LEU A 151 19.59 -5.07 5.37
N ALA A 152 19.37 -4.91 6.68
CA ALA A 152 20.10 -3.97 7.49
C ALA A 152 21.63 -4.24 7.52
N SER A 153 22.05 -5.50 7.41
CA SER A 153 23.48 -5.85 7.31
C SER A 153 24.10 -5.56 5.94
N ARG A 154 23.30 -5.36 4.91
CA ARG A 154 23.73 -5.04 3.53
C ARG A 154 23.70 -3.56 3.21
N ILE A 155 22.88 -2.80 3.95
CA ILE A 155 22.68 -1.36 3.75
C ILE A 155 23.74 -0.59 4.54
N ASP A 156 24.45 0.31 3.87
CA ASP A 156 25.36 1.25 4.52
C ASP A 156 24.56 2.44 5.08
N PRO A 157 24.48 2.61 6.41
CA PRO A 157 23.70 3.68 7.01
C PRO A 157 24.28 5.08 6.78
N ALA A 158 25.51 5.20 6.28
CA ALA A 158 26.15 6.47 5.93
C ALA A 158 25.72 6.98 4.55
N ARG A 159 25.07 6.14 3.74
CA ARG A 159 24.62 6.47 2.38
C ARG A 159 23.12 6.74 2.34
N ILE A 160 22.72 7.67 1.50
CA ILE A 160 21.31 7.91 1.21
C ILE A 160 20.71 6.63 0.62
N LEU A 161 19.66 6.09 1.24
CA LEU A 161 18.97 4.91 0.77
C LEU A 161 17.83 5.30 -0.17
N VAL A 162 17.96 4.93 -1.42
CA VAL A 162 16.88 5.05 -2.43
C VAL A 162 16.27 3.69 -2.66
N ALA A 163 14.99 3.51 -2.33
CA ALA A 163 14.31 2.25 -2.58
C ALA A 163 13.46 2.35 -3.86
N MET A 164 13.65 1.40 -4.75
CA MET A 164 13.03 1.36 -6.07
C MET A 164 12.19 0.09 -6.21
N HIS A 165 10.88 0.25 -6.41
CA HIS A 165 9.99 -0.88 -6.68
C HIS A 165 9.78 -1.03 -8.18
N VAL A 166 10.31 -2.11 -8.74
CA VAL A 166 10.20 -2.44 -10.17
C VAL A 166 9.23 -3.60 -10.33
N ARG A 167 8.02 -3.31 -10.78
CA ARG A 167 6.96 -4.30 -10.99
C ARG A 167 7.05 -4.87 -12.39
N LEU A 168 7.35 -6.16 -12.52
CA LEU A 168 7.53 -6.86 -13.78
C LEU A 168 6.66 -8.12 -13.91
N GLY A 169 6.57 -8.93 -12.88
CA GLY A 169 6.00 -10.28 -12.84
C GLY A 169 4.77 -10.52 -13.71
N ASP A 170 3.61 -10.06 -13.28
CA ASP A 170 2.35 -10.21 -14.02
C ASP A 170 1.97 -8.94 -14.83
N PHE A 171 2.90 -7.96 -14.93
CA PHE A 171 2.72 -6.73 -15.68
C PHE A 171 3.30 -6.85 -17.10
N ALA A 172 2.51 -6.47 -18.09
CA ALA A 172 2.96 -6.47 -19.48
C ALA A 172 3.82 -5.23 -19.79
N PRO A 173 4.84 -5.32 -20.63
CA PRO A 173 5.54 -4.14 -21.12
C PRO A 173 4.59 -3.25 -21.94
N ALA A 174 4.73 -1.93 -21.82
CA ALA A 174 3.99 -0.99 -22.65
C ALA A 174 4.53 -0.97 -24.08
N GLY A 175 3.65 -0.97 -25.05
CA GLY A 175 4.01 -0.71 -26.44
C GLY A 175 4.18 0.78 -26.74
N GLN A 176 3.43 1.63 -26.04
CA GLN A 176 3.43 3.09 -26.22
C GLN A 176 3.02 3.81 -24.91
N LEU A 177 3.30 5.11 -24.82
CA LEU A 177 2.98 5.90 -23.62
C LEU A 177 1.48 5.93 -23.27
N ALA A 178 0.59 5.82 -24.26
CA ALA A 178 -0.85 5.78 -24.03
C ALA A 178 -1.28 4.57 -23.22
N ASP A 179 -0.54 3.45 -23.27
CA ASP A 179 -0.88 2.22 -22.57
C ASP A 179 -0.86 2.41 -21.05
N TYR A 180 0.00 3.30 -20.54
CA TYR A 180 0.05 3.63 -19.12
C TYR A 180 -1.23 4.29 -18.60
N ARG A 181 -2.03 4.89 -19.48
CA ARG A 181 -3.32 5.49 -19.14
C ARG A 181 -4.49 4.52 -19.27
N GLN A 182 -4.32 3.46 -20.06
CA GLN A 182 -5.39 2.52 -20.39
C GLN A 182 -5.38 1.25 -19.57
N SER A 183 -4.22 0.87 -19.01
CA SER A 183 -4.07 -0.38 -18.29
C SER A 183 -3.43 -0.21 -16.91
N ALA A 184 -3.98 -0.93 -15.92
CA ALA A 184 -3.46 -0.99 -14.55
C ALA A 184 -2.23 -1.90 -14.42
N SER A 185 -2.02 -2.79 -15.38
CA SER A 185 -1.05 -3.87 -15.28
C SER A 185 0.04 -3.72 -16.34
N VAL A 186 0.60 -2.51 -16.44
CA VAL A 186 1.69 -2.18 -17.36
C VAL A 186 2.95 -1.88 -16.56
N SER A 187 4.05 -2.58 -16.87
CA SER A 187 5.36 -2.33 -16.27
C SER A 187 5.94 -1.01 -16.75
N LEU A 188 6.51 -0.21 -15.85
CA LEU A 188 7.17 1.04 -16.22
C LEU A 188 8.47 0.76 -16.99
N PRO A 189 8.91 1.68 -17.87
CA PRO A 189 10.11 1.50 -18.68
C PRO A 189 11.36 1.39 -17.80
N MET A 190 12.20 0.40 -18.02
CA MET A 190 13.50 0.28 -17.33
C MET A 190 14.36 1.53 -17.53
N GLN A 191 14.26 2.16 -18.69
CA GLN A 191 14.96 3.41 -19.00
C GLN A 191 14.58 4.55 -18.05
N TRP A 192 13.33 4.63 -17.60
CA TRP A 192 12.88 5.62 -16.62
C TRP A 192 13.55 5.41 -15.26
N TYR A 193 13.55 4.18 -14.76
CA TYR A 193 14.25 3.83 -13.52
C TYR A 193 15.74 4.15 -13.59
N ARG A 194 16.35 3.83 -14.71
CA ARG A 194 17.77 4.14 -14.98
C ARG A 194 18.02 5.64 -15.03
N GLY A 195 17.17 6.42 -15.71
CA GLY A 195 17.27 7.88 -15.76
C GLY A 195 17.24 8.53 -14.39
N ILE A 196 16.34 8.04 -13.50
CA ILE A 196 16.30 8.46 -12.10
C ILE A 196 17.63 8.14 -11.40
N ALA A 197 18.11 6.90 -11.50
CA ALA A 197 19.35 6.48 -10.85
C ALA A 197 20.58 7.28 -11.35
N GLU A 198 20.66 7.54 -12.66
CA GLU A 198 21.70 8.40 -13.26
C GLU A 198 21.60 9.85 -12.77
N SER A 199 20.39 10.36 -12.58
CA SER A 199 20.16 11.71 -12.04
C SER A 199 20.65 11.81 -10.59
N LEU A 200 20.37 10.81 -9.78
CA LEU A 200 20.81 10.73 -8.39
C LEU A 200 22.35 10.50 -8.28
N GLN A 201 22.91 9.67 -9.16
CA GLN A 201 24.35 9.44 -9.23
C GLN A 201 25.13 10.72 -9.54
N ARG A 202 24.62 11.54 -10.48
CA ARG A 202 25.23 12.86 -10.78
C ARG A 202 25.16 13.81 -9.59
N ALA A 203 24.13 13.73 -8.77
CA ALA A 203 23.93 14.63 -7.64
C ALA A 203 24.71 14.23 -6.38
N TRP A 204 24.78 12.94 -6.08
CA TRP A 204 25.32 12.44 -4.81
C TRP A 204 26.62 11.63 -4.94
N GLY A 205 27.07 11.31 -6.17
CA GLY A 205 28.25 10.48 -6.40
C GLY A 205 28.14 9.14 -5.67
N ASP A 206 29.10 8.82 -4.82
CA ASP A 206 29.10 7.59 -4.03
C ASP A 206 28.33 7.70 -2.70
N GLY A 207 27.68 8.84 -2.46
CA GLY A 207 26.95 9.13 -1.22
C GLY A 207 25.58 8.45 -1.10
N TRP A 208 25.20 7.57 -2.02
CA TRP A 208 23.90 6.89 -2.03
C TRP A 208 24.03 5.41 -2.39
N GLN A 209 22.94 4.66 -2.18
CA GLN A 209 22.81 3.27 -2.56
C GLN A 209 21.37 2.97 -2.95
N LEU A 210 21.21 1.99 -3.83
CA LEU A 210 19.92 1.54 -4.34
C LEU A 210 19.46 0.28 -3.58
N LEU A 211 18.26 0.31 -3.03
CA LEU A 211 17.53 -0.89 -2.63
C LEU A 211 16.52 -1.25 -3.72
N LEU A 212 16.74 -2.38 -4.37
CA LEU A 212 15.92 -2.82 -5.51
C LEU A 212 14.97 -3.93 -5.07
N VAL A 213 13.67 -3.63 -5.16
CA VAL A 213 12.57 -4.55 -4.85
C VAL A 213 11.82 -4.86 -6.14
N SER A 214 11.71 -6.12 -6.50
CA SER A 214 11.02 -6.54 -7.71
C SER A 214 10.46 -7.96 -7.59
N ASP A 215 9.41 -8.21 -8.33
CA ASP A 215 8.85 -9.55 -8.57
C ASP A 215 9.26 -10.12 -9.94
N GLY A 216 10.15 -9.44 -10.65
CA GLY A 216 10.74 -9.89 -11.92
C GLY A 216 11.99 -10.74 -11.72
N GLU A 217 12.46 -11.30 -12.81
CA GLU A 217 13.72 -12.04 -12.83
C GLU A 217 14.93 -11.10 -12.70
N GLN A 218 15.98 -11.54 -12.00
CA GLN A 218 17.19 -10.73 -11.79
C GLN A 218 17.80 -10.24 -13.11
N ALA A 219 17.76 -11.06 -14.15
CA ALA A 219 18.27 -10.70 -15.48
C ALA A 219 17.60 -9.44 -16.07
N GLN A 220 16.33 -9.21 -15.75
CA GLN A 220 15.59 -8.01 -16.19
C GLN A 220 16.05 -6.75 -15.44
N LEU A 221 16.64 -6.90 -14.27
CA LEU A 221 17.13 -5.83 -13.40
C LEU A 221 18.63 -5.56 -13.60
N GLN A 222 19.33 -6.41 -14.35
CA GLN A 222 20.77 -6.35 -14.53
C GLN A 222 21.29 -4.97 -14.95
N PRO A 223 20.59 -4.19 -15.82
CA PRO A 223 21.03 -2.85 -16.18
C PRO A 223 21.13 -1.84 -15.00
N LEU A 224 20.37 -2.08 -13.92
CA LEU A 224 20.47 -1.29 -12.68
C LEU A 224 21.53 -1.86 -11.74
N ILE A 225 21.60 -3.18 -11.62
CA ILE A 225 22.51 -3.89 -10.72
C ILE A 225 23.98 -3.62 -11.10
N ASP A 226 24.30 -3.64 -12.39
CA ASP A 226 25.67 -3.44 -12.87
C ASP A 226 26.12 -1.98 -12.84
N ALA A 227 25.16 -1.06 -12.90
CA ALA A 227 25.48 0.36 -13.05
C ALA A 227 25.56 1.12 -11.72
N PHE A 228 24.93 0.62 -10.63
CA PHE A 228 24.79 1.37 -9.39
C PHE A 228 25.07 0.50 -8.14
N PRO A 229 25.53 1.09 -7.01
CA PRO A 229 25.63 0.38 -5.73
C PRO A 229 24.26 -0.14 -5.31
N CYS A 230 24.03 -1.46 -5.43
CA CYS A 230 22.70 -2.05 -5.34
C CYS A 230 22.61 -3.14 -4.28
N VAL A 231 21.57 -3.07 -3.43
CA VAL A 231 21.10 -4.13 -2.56
C VAL A 231 19.81 -4.68 -3.16
N ILE A 232 19.74 -5.98 -3.38
CA ILE A 232 18.55 -6.64 -3.92
C ILE A 232 17.82 -7.43 -2.83
N THR A 233 16.50 -7.57 -2.96
CA THR A 233 15.67 -8.37 -2.03
C THR A 233 15.25 -9.72 -2.59
N GLY A 234 15.48 -9.97 -3.87
CA GLY A 234 14.98 -11.15 -4.59
C GLY A 234 15.52 -12.50 -4.10
N ASP A 235 16.58 -12.50 -3.28
CA ASP A 235 17.14 -13.69 -2.63
C ASP A 235 16.51 -13.98 -1.24
N LEU A 236 15.64 -13.10 -0.75
CA LEU A 236 14.97 -13.26 0.53
C LEU A 236 13.71 -14.13 0.37
N ALA A 237 13.59 -15.14 1.22
CA ALA A 237 12.42 -16.00 1.20
C ALA A 237 11.18 -15.26 1.74
N ASP A 238 10.04 -15.39 1.04
CA ASP A 238 8.76 -14.81 1.45
C ASP A 238 8.90 -13.31 1.82
N GLY A 239 9.48 -12.52 0.89
CA GLY A 239 9.85 -11.11 1.10
C GLY A 239 8.69 -10.12 1.17
N ASP A 240 7.46 -10.49 0.78
CA ASP A 240 6.35 -9.54 0.57
C ASP A 240 6.17 -8.49 1.69
N CYS A 241 6.24 -8.89 2.95
CA CYS A 241 6.08 -7.96 4.07
C CYS A 241 7.35 -7.18 4.38
N SER A 242 8.51 -7.83 4.34
CA SER A 242 9.80 -7.18 4.59
C SER A 242 10.16 -6.18 3.50
N ASP A 243 9.86 -6.48 2.25
CA ASP A 243 10.12 -5.61 1.12
C ASP A 243 9.28 -4.33 1.19
N ALA A 244 7.99 -4.44 1.57
CA ALA A 244 7.15 -3.27 1.79
C ALA A 244 7.67 -2.38 2.92
N LEU A 245 8.13 -2.98 4.02
CA LEU A 245 8.72 -2.26 5.15
C LEU A 245 10.07 -1.64 4.79
N ALA A 246 10.88 -2.34 4.02
CA ALA A 246 12.18 -1.83 3.55
C ALA A 246 12.01 -0.65 2.58
N LEU A 247 11.06 -0.75 1.64
CA LEU A 247 10.65 0.37 0.79
C LEU A 247 10.23 1.58 1.64
N ALA A 248 9.34 1.36 2.64
CA ALA A 248 8.85 2.42 3.50
C ALA A 248 9.96 3.06 4.36
N GLY A 249 11.01 2.32 4.67
CA GLY A 249 12.15 2.75 5.45
C GLY A 249 13.18 3.59 4.69
N ALA A 250 13.10 3.76 3.38
CA ALA A 250 14.08 4.48 2.59
C ALA A 250 14.02 6.02 2.77
N ASP A 251 15.08 6.72 2.34
CA ASP A 251 15.13 8.18 2.30
C ASP A 251 14.37 8.75 1.11
N LEU A 252 14.28 7.97 0.03
CA LEU A 252 13.51 8.27 -1.18
C LEU A 252 12.91 6.98 -1.73
N LEU A 253 11.62 7.02 -2.13
CA LEU A 253 10.97 5.91 -2.84
C LEU A 253 10.84 6.24 -4.32
N VAL A 254 11.07 5.24 -5.16
CA VAL A 254 10.71 5.26 -6.59
C VAL A 254 9.62 4.23 -6.80
N CYS A 255 8.41 4.70 -7.07
CA CYS A 255 7.21 3.88 -7.11
C CYS A 255 6.91 3.36 -8.52
N SER A 256 6.47 2.12 -8.60
CA SER A 256 5.75 1.60 -9.76
C SER A 256 4.26 1.98 -9.69
N VAL A 257 3.47 1.63 -10.71
CA VAL A 257 2.00 1.82 -10.71
C VAL A 257 1.24 0.79 -9.85
N SER A 258 1.93 0.03 -9.02
CA SER A 258 1.35 -1.03 -8.19
C SER A 258 0.81 -0.48 -6.86
N SER A 259 -0.32 -1.01 -6.40
CA SER A 259 -0.83 -0.77 -5.03
C SER A 259 0.17 -1.13 -3.93
N TYR A 260 1.14 -1.98 -4.24
CA TYR A 260 2.23 -2.31 -3.32
C TYR A 260 3.17 -1.11 -3.09
N SER A 261 3.53 -0.37 -4.14
CA SER A 261 4.25 0.91 -4.01
C SER A 261 3.47 1.93 -3.22
N VAL A 262 2.15 2.00 -3.47
CA VAL A 262 1.27 2.93 -2.76
C VAL A 262 1.22 2.60 -1.26
N MET A 263 1.16 1.31 -0.92
CA MET A 263 1.25 0.86 0.48
C MET A 263 2.58 1.28 1.13
N ALA A 264 3.70 1.09 0.44
CA ALA A 264 4.99 1.52 0.95
C ALA A 264 5.06 3.04 1.15
N ALA A 265 4.56 3.83 0.19
CA ALA A 265 4.47 5.29 0.32
C ALA A 265 3.54 5.72 1.46
N PHE A 266 2.43 5.03 1.67
CA PHE A 266 1.52 5.25 2.81
C PHE A 266 2.21 5.00 4.16
N LEU A 267 3.06 4.00 4.26
CA LEU A 267 3.80 3.65 5.47
C LEU A 267 5.02 4.55 5.70
N SER A 268 5.53 5.20 4.66
CA SER A 268 6.73 6.04 4.71
C SER A 268 6.41 7.49 5.07
N ASP A 269 7.44 8.22 5.53
CA ASP A 269 7.46 9.69 5.60
C ASP A 269 8.43 10.30 4.59
N ALA A 270 9.05 9.48 3.76
CA ALA A 270 9.98 9.91 2.72
C ALA A 270 9.25 10.53 1.52
N PRO A 271 9.90 11.42 0.77
CA PRO A 271 9.46 11.77 -0.58
C PRO A 271 9.38 10.52 -1.46
N TYR A 272 8.49 10.53 -2.43
CA TYR A 272 8.39 9.44 -3.40
C TYR A 272 8.21 9.98 -4.82
N LEU A 273 8.78 9.25 -5.78
CA LEU A 273 8.75 9.58 -7.18
C LEU A 273 7.78 8.64 -7.89
N TRP A 274 7.04 9.16 -8.86
CA TRP A 274 6.13 8.38 -9.67
C TRP A 274 6.14 8.83 -11.13
N PHE A 275 5.73 7.94 -12.03
CA PHE A 275 5.84 8.12 -13.48
C PHE A 275 4.75 9.08 -14.00
N ALA A 276 5.12 10.28 -14.41
CA ALA A 276 4.20 11.32 -14.85
C ALA A 276 3.25 10.92 -15.99
N PRO A 277 3.65 10.13 -16.99
CA PRO A 277 2.72 9.67 -18.02
C PRO A 277 1.56 8.80 -17.52
N ALA A 278 1.67 8.24 -16.29
CA ALA A 278 0.60 7.50 -15.64
C ALA A 278 -0.22 8.36 -14.65
N LEU A 279 -0.39 9.64 -14.93
CA LEU A 279 -0.96 10.68 -14.05
C LEU A 279 -2.34 10.38 -13.47
N HIS A 280 -3.18 9.64 -14.17
CA HIS A 280 -4.48 9.23 -13.65
C HIS A 280 -4.39 8.19 -12.53
N ARG A 281 -3.19 7.70 -12.23
CA ARG A 281 -2.88 6.73 -11.19
C ARG A 281 -1.84 7.26 -10.23
N ASP A 282 -2.15 8.40 -9.64
CA ASP A 282 -1.34 8.95 -8.58
C ASP A 282 -1.06 7.86 -7.54
N PRO A 283 0.22 7.54 -7.22
CA PRO A 283 0.59 6.64 -6.14
C PRO A 283 0.04 7.05 -4.78
N GLN A 284 -0.55 8.24 -4.67
CA GLN A 284 -1.24 8.71 -3.46
C GLN A 284 -2.49 7.90 -3.09
N GLY A 285 -2.70 6.79 -3.75
CA GLY A 285 -3.76 5.86 -3.39
C GLY A 285 -5.06 6.12 -4.11
N TYR A 286 -4.98 6.93 -5.17
CA TYR A 286 -6.12 7.32 -5.91
C TYR A 286 -6.38 6.30 -7.01
N TYR A 287 -7.25 5.39 -6.75
CA TYR A 287 -7.84 4.50 -7.74
C TYR A 287 -9.24 4.99 -8.06
N SER A 288 -9.34 5.82 -9.07
CA SER A 288 -10.59 6.02 -9.75
C SER A 288 -10.49 5.41 -11.15
N ALA A 289 -10.52 4.09 -11.24
CA ALA A 289 -10.78 3.44 -12.52
C ALA A 289 -12.10 3.92 -13.14
N ALA A 290 -13.05 4.35 -12.32
CA ALA A 290 -14.31 4.96 -12.74
C ALA A 290 -14.14 6.40 -13.25
N ALA A 291 -13.16 7.16 -12.81
CA ALA A 291 -12.95 8.54 -13.26
C ALA A 291 -12.38 8.61 -14.67
N ASP A 292 -11.66 7.57 -15.10
CA ASP A 292 -10.92 7.56 -16.36
C ASP A 292 -11.55 6.68 -17.45
N ALA A 293 -12.52 5.83 -17.09
CA ALA A 293 -13.34 5.08 -18.03
C ALA A 293 -14.66 5.84 -18.23
N PRO A 294 -14.87 6.54 -19.35
CA PRO A 294 -16.17 7.11 -19.65
C PRO A 294 -17.13 5.95 -19.89
N GLU A 295 -17.82 5.51 -18.84
CA GLU A 295 -19.03 4.72 -19.03
C GLU A 295 -20.02 5.60 -19.78
N ALA A 296 -20.64 5.08 -20.82
CA ALA A 296 -21.63 5.82 -21.60
C ALA A 296 -22.79 6.32 -20.72
N HIS A 297 -23.05 5.64 -19.60
CA HIS A 297 -24.07 5.99 -18.60
C HIS A 297 -23.60 5.62 -17.19
N PRO A 298 -22.69 6.39 -16.56
CA PRO A 298 -22.23 6.09 -15.21
C PRO A 298 -23.40 6.15 -14.21
N SER A 299 -23.39 5.24 -13.24
CA SER A 299 -24.34 5.29 -12.13
C SER A 299 -24.18 6.59 -11.32
N ASP A 300 -25.19 6.97 -10.54
CA ASP A 300 -25.09 8.16 -9.68
C ASP A 300 -23.99 8.02 -8.62
N ALA A 301 -23.72 6.81 -8.16
CA ALA A 301 -22.61 6.54 -7.26
C ALA A 301 -21.27 6.77 -7.94
N THR A 302 -21.09 6.28 -9.17
CA THR A 302 -19.89 6.50 -9.98
C THR A 302 -19.68 7.99 -10.25
N ARG A 303 -20.73 8.75 -10.61
CA ARG A 303 -20.62 10.20 -10.80
C ARG A 303 -20.18 10.92 -9.53
N ARG A 304 -20.79 10.60 -8.37
CA ARG A 304 -20.40 11.20 -7.09
C ARG A 304 -18.96 10.87 -6.71
N ALA A 305 -18.52 9.64 -6.97
CA ALA A 305 -17.14 9.25 -6.76
C ALA A 305 -16.18 10.07 -7.63
N VAL A 306 -16.45 10.17 -8.93
CA VAL A 306 -15.67 10.99 -9.89
C VAL A 306 -15.60 12.45 -9.43
N ASP A 307 -16.73 13.05 -9.08
CA ASP A 307 -16.81 14.44 -8.63
C ASP A 307 -16.04 14.67 -7.32
N TYR A 308 -16.16 13.72 -6.39
CA TYR A 308 -15.39 13.76 -5.14
C TYR A 308 -13.91 13.76 -5.45
N TYR A 309 -13.48 12.88 -6.24
CA TYR A 309 -12.10 12.69 -6.62
C TYR A 309 -11.52 13.90 -7.36
N HIS A 310 -12.21 14.47 -8.29
CA HIS A 310 -11.75 15.70 -8.95
C HIS A 310 -11.63 16.87 -7.97
N ARG A 311 -12.57 17.04 -7.04
CA ARG A 311 -12.51 18.08 -6.00
C ARG A 311 -11.31 17.91 -5.07
N GLU A 312 -11.03 16.69 -4.65
CA GLU A 312 -9.92 16.39 -3.77
C GLU A 312 -8.56 16.59 -4.46
N ARG A 313 -8.44 16.20 -5.73
CA ARG A 313 -7.25 16.52 -6.53
C ARG A 313 -6.99 18.03 -6.60
N THR A 314 -8.03 18.81 -6.77
CA THR A 314 -7.92 20.25 -6.85
C THR A 314 -7.58 20.90 -5.52
N ARG A 315 -8.13 20.38 -4.42
CA ARG A 315 -7.93 20.92 -3.08
C ARG A 315 -6.62 20.49 -2.42
N HIS A 316 -6.19 19.27 -2.70
CA HIS A 316 -5.06 18.64 -2.05
C HIS A 316 -4.18 17.89 -3.06
N PRO A 317 -3.54 18.60 -4.01
CA PRO A 317 -2.60 17.97 -4.91
C PRO A 317 -1.48 17.35 -4.06
N GLY A 318 -1.50 16.04 -3.90
CA GLY A 318 -0.55 15.33 -3.08
C GLY A 318 -0.93 15.25 -1.61
N GLN A 319 -1.96 14.49 -1.23
CA GLN A 319 -2.35 14.37 0.18
C GLN A 319 -1.35 13.61 1.05
N LEU A 320 -0.55 12.74 0.47
CA LEU A 320 0.65 12.33 1.15
C LEU A 320 1.71 13.46 1.10
N GLY A 321 1.44 14.54 0.34
CA GLY A 321 2.19 15.80 0.35
C GLY A 321 3.64 15.70 -0.10
N ARG A 322 4.07 14.54 -0.58
CA ARG A 322 5.48 14.16 -0.78
C ARG A 322 5.74 13.50 -2.14
N GLY A 323 4.68 13.27 -2.90
CA GLY A 323 4.78 12.65 -4.22
C GLY A 323 5.20 13.65 -5.29
N VAL A 324 6.16 13.28 -6.12
CA VAL A 324 6.66 14.08 -7.23
C VAL A 324 6.56 13.29 -8.52
N ALA A 325 5.85 13.86 -9.48
CA ALA A 325 5.74 13.32 -10.83
C ALA A 325 7.06 13.53 -11.58
N ILE A 326 7.60 12.45 -12.15
CA ILE A 326 8.84 12.46 -12.93
C ILE A 326 8.51 12.09 -14.37
N ASP A 327 8.96 12.90 -15.30
CA ASP A 327 8.77 12.66 -16.73
C ASP A 327 9.48 11.40 -17.22
N ALA A 328 9.20 10.99 -18.45
CA ALA A 328 9.68 9.73 -19.01
C ALA A 328 11.21 9.62 -19.12
N ASP A 329 11.94 10.75 -19.09
CA ASP A 329 13.41 10.81 -19.09
C ASP A 329 14.05 10.48 -17.72
N GLY A 330 13.26 10.46 -16.63
CA GLY A 330 13.73 10.14 -15.30
C GLY A 330 14.56 11.25 -14.62
N VAL A 331 14.47 12.50 -15.08
CA VAL A 331 15.22 13.62 -14.47
C VAL A 331 14.58 14.02 -13.14
N VAL A 332 15.33 13.88 -12.04
CA VAL A 332 14.88 14.24 -10.68
C VAL A 332 15.13 15.73 -10.45
N PRO A 333 14.11 16.51 -10.03
CA PRO A 333 14.25 17.92 -9.73
C PRO A 333 15.27 18.20 -8.61
N PRO A 334 16.14 19.24 -8.73
CA PRO A 334 17.12 19.56 -7.69
C PRO A 334 16.53 19.77 -6.30
N ALA A 335 15.35 20.37 -6.20
CA ALA A 335 14.68 20.59 -4.93
C ALA A 335 14.37 19.28 -4.16
N ILE A 336 14.08 18.18 -4.87
CA ILE A 336 13.87 16.87 -4.26
C ILE A 336 15.21 16.29 -3.81
N ILE A 337 16.25 16.40 -4.63
CA ILE A 337 17.61 15.97 -4.30
C ILE A 337 18.07 16.61 -2.99
N ASP A 338 17.90 17.93 -2.87
CA ASP A 338 18.26 18.69 -1.66
C ASP A 338 17.42 18.28 -0.45
N THR A 339 16.09 18.10 -0.64
CA THR A 339 15.17 17.67 0.42
C THR A 339 15.58 16.32 0.99
N VAL A 340 15.89 15.35 0.11
CA VAL A 340 16.30 14.00 0.51
C VAL A 340 17.64 14.03 1.26
N ALA A 341 18.63 14.80 0.76
CA ALA A 341 19.94 14.94 1.40
C ALA A 341 19.83 15.61 2.78
N GLN A 342 18.95 16.61 2.93
CA GLN A 342 18.69 17.25 4.22
C GLN A 342 18.00 16.28 5.20
N ARG A 343 17.02 15.53 4.72
CA ARG A 343 16.32 14.52 5.51
C ARG A 343 17.28 13.43 6.00
N HIS A 344 18.12 12.91 5.13
CA HIS A 344 19.11 11.90 5.48
C HIS A 344 20.07 12.40 6.59
N ARG A 345 20.58 13.63 6.50
CA ARG A 345 21.42 14.25 7.53
C ARG A 345 20.72 14.47 8.87
N ALA A 346 19.43 14.80 8.84
CA ALA A 346 18.60 15.00 10.04
C ALA A 346 18.17 13.69 10.68
N ARG A 347 18.08 12.64 9.89
CA ARG A 347 17.70 11.31 10.33
C ARG A 347 18.90 10.69 11.05
N ARG A 348 18.83 10.61 12.35
CA ARG A 348 19.66 9.64 13.05
C ARG A 348 19.16 8.27 12.64
N TRP A 349 19.94 7.57 11.85
CA TRP A 349 19.74 6.17 11.52
C TRP A 349 19.86 5.30 12.79
N GLU A 350 18.98 5.48 13.70
CA GLU A 350 18.58 4.36 14.51
C GLU A 350 17.65 3.57 13.59
N LEU A 351 18.19 2.49 13.10
CA LEU A 351 17.54 1.50 12.26
C LEU A 351 16.09 1.24 12.72
N ASP A 352 15.18 2.12 12.37
CA ASP A 352 13.73 1.91 12.53
C ASP A 352 13.26 0.63 11.82
N LEU A 353 14.05 0.16 10.86
CA LEU A 353 13.88 -1.14 10.24
C LEU A 353 13.98 -2.31 11.24
N VAL A 354 14.77 -2.17 12.32
CA VAL A 354 14.97 -3.26 13.30
C VAL A 354 14.32 -2.94 14.65
N ARG A 355 14.19 -1.68 15.04
CA ARG A 355 13.63 -1.28 16.35
C ARG A 355 12.12 -1.04 16.35
N GLY A 356 11.50 -0.78 15.20
CA GLY A 356 10.04 -0.60 15.11
C GLY A 356 9.21 -1.88 15.34
N GLY A 357 9.85 -3.00 15.60
CA GLY A 357 9.17 -4.30 15.64
C GLY A 357 8.97 -4.92 17.03
N VAL A 358 9.46 -4.30 18.11
CA VAL A 358 9.34 -4.95 19.43
C VAL A 358 8.98 -3.95 20.51
N ALA A 359 7.78 -3.41 20.47
CA ALA A 359 7.06 -3.13 21.71
C ALA A 359 5.98 -4.22 21.84
N PRO A 360 5.99 -5.04 22.89
CA PRO A 360 4.86 -5.94 23.14
C PRO A 360 3.65 -5.07 23.42
N MET A 361 2.61 -5.22 22.62
CA MET A 361 1.29 -4.72 23.01
C MET A 361 0.85 -5.57 24.21
N THR A 362 0.94 -4.99 25.39
CA THR A 362 0.29 -5.48 26.61
C THR A 362 -1.22 -5.41 26.46
#